data_c702012e2f3a48c6df893f042805d6d9
#
_entry.id   c702012e2f3a48c6df893f042805d6d9
#
_cell.length_a   1.000
_cell.length_b   1.000
_cell.length_c   1.000
_cell.angle_alpha   90.00
_cell.angle_beta   90.00
_cell.angle_gamma   90.00
#
_symmetry.space_group_name_H-M   'P 1'
#
loop_
_entity.id
_entity.type
_entity.pdbx_description
1 polymer ?
#
loop_
_entity_poly.entity_id
_entity_poly.type
_entity_poly.pdbx_seq_one_letter_code
_entity_poly.pdbx_strand_id
1 'polypeptide(L)'
;MADKYDVIIVGGGSAGCVAANRLSEDSDRKVLLLEAGPDPWPLPELVADASKQTRLLLESDFVAMFPTQRHLDGSTYYALAGRIMGGGSSVNVMSVLRPQRYDLDQWVAAGNPDWTYERCLPFMKKIESDQDFPDSPIHGNDGPLYVKRHYTLDMTVSPPVRAFLDAAYSMGLPKCPDLNVPEPYGVCSSPYNIKDGKRQSTTIAYLNPARSRPNLTIIAEAAVHSLQLSGKKAEGVRYEKDGQMHTVLGGQVLLTSGVYGSPQILMLSGIGQADQLKKFGIPVIHELKGVGENYQDHPVVFMTFEGPKESKEDWVIPRFRLIIRKNAISEAANFHINMRPPTEVAGIKRMMPVSAHLLEQRNRGRVFLQSADPHEHVGIDSCMLEHPEDLKAMVEAMQFIDEMVHKDGCKEFYGPLIQPGSAEDWGEFARKTYDSYHHGVGTCKMGPASDNMAVVDQKLRVHGIQNLWVGDASIMPVVSRANTNLTSIMIGERLADFVQEVA
;
A
#
# COMPACT_ATOMS: atom_id res chain seq x y z
N MET A 1 -22.28 33.01 4.81
CA MET A 1 -21.19 32.50 5.69
C MET A 1 -20.72 31.20 5.06
N ALA A 2 -19.43 31.03 4.85
CA ALA A 2 -18.93 29.76 4.34
C ALA A 2 -19.31 28.63 5.35
N ASP A 3 -19.77 27.48 4.84
CA ASP A 3 -20.08 26.35 5.69
C ASP A 3 -18.83 25.96 6.48
N LYS A 4 -18.97 25.94 7.80
CA LYS A 4 -17.87 25.52 8.68
C LYS A 4 -18.08 24.07 9.08
N TYR A 5 -17.10 23.24 8.78
CA TYR A 5 -17.07 21.84 9.18
C TYR A 5 -16.30 21.66 10.49
N ASP A 6 -16.63 20.64 11.26
CA ASP A 6 -15.85 20.28 12.43
C ASP A 6 -14.59 19.54 12.01
N VAL A 7 -14.69 18.69 10.98
CA VAL A 7 -13.58 17.92 10.42
C VAL A 7 -13.57 17.99 8.90
N ILE A 8 -12.41 18.28 8.33
CA ILE A 8 -12.13 18.17 6.89
C ILE A 8 -11.14 17.02 6.67
N ILE A 9 -11.54 16.05 5.86
CA ILE A 9 -10.73 14.90 5.46
C ILE A 9 -10.27 15.13 4.03
N VAL A 10 -8.97 15.09 3.79
CA VAL A 10 -8.34 15.36 2.50
C VAL A 10 -7.78 14.05 1.93
N GLY A 11 -8.43 13.53 0.91
CA GLY A 11 -8.15 12.24 0.26
C GLY A 11 -9.15 11.17 0.67
N GLY A 12 -10.01 10.77 -0.26
CA GLY A 12 -10.99 9.70 -0.12
C GLY A 12 -10.40 8.30 -0.37
N GLY A 13 -9.14 8.07 0.01
CA GLY A 13 -8.46 6.77 -0.11
C GLY A 13 -8.88 5.77 0.96
N SER A 14 -8.07 4.71 1.14
CA SER A 14 -8.36 3.62 2.07
C SER A 14 -8.60 4.12 3.49
N ALA A 15 -7.73 4.98 4.03
CA ALA A 15 -7.87 5.54 5.37
C ALA A 15 -8.95 6.63 5.45
N GLY A 16 -9.05 7.49 4.41
CA GLY A 16 -10.01 8.60 4.39
C GLY A 16 -11.46 8.14 4.36
N CYS A 17 -11.80 7.09 3.60
CA CYS A 17 -13.13 6.49 3.61
C CYS A 17 -13.50 5.94 4.99
N VAL A 18 -12.54 5.33 5.71
CA VAL A 18 -12.72 4.85 7.08
C VAL A 18 -12.98 6.02 8.03
N ALA A 19 -12.11 7.03 8.01
CA ALA A 19 -12.24 8.20 8.88
C ALA A 19 -13.57 8.93 8.63
N ALA A 20 -13.99 9.08 7.36
CA ALA A 20 -15.27 9.70 7.01
C ALA A 20 -16.45 8.93 7.58
N ASN A 21 -16.44 7.58 7.49
CA ASN A 21 -17.48 6.74 8.08
C ASN A 21 -17.51 6.90 9.60
N ARG A 22 -16.38 6.68 10.28
CA ARG A 22 -16.31 6.64 11.74
C ARG A 22 -16.62 8.00 12.39
N LEU A 23 -16.08 9.07 11.82
CA LEU A 23 -16.30 10.41 12.39
C LEU A 23 -17.71 10.94 12.16
N SER A 24 -18.39 10.52 11.09
CA SER A 24 -19.78 10.87 10.83
C SER A 24 -20.81 9.99 11.56
N GLU A 25 -20.38 8.98 12.34
CA GLU A 25 -21.28 8.26 13.27
C GLU A 25 -21.85 9.19 14.36
N ASP A 26 -21.07 10.19 14.76
CA ASP A 26 -21.56 11.28 15.61
C ASP A 26 -22.36 12.27 14.75
N SER A 27 -23.68 12.28 14.90
CA SER A 27 -24.60 13.10 14.09
C SER A 27 -24.42 14.62 14.27
N ASP A 28 -23.84 15.05 15.38
CA ASP A 28 -23.59 16.45 15.69
C ASP A 28 -22.31 16.98 15.04
N ARG A 29 -21.43 16.08 14.57
CA ARG A 29 -20.16 16.40 13.91
C ARG A 29 -20.33 16.54 12.41
N LYS A 30 -20.09 17.73 11.88
CA LYS A 30 -20.09 18.00 10.43
C LYS A 30 -18.77 17.59 9.80
N VAL A 31 -18.80 16.58 8.94
CA VAL A 31 -17.63 16.00 8.27
C VAL A 31 -17.66 16.34 6.78
N LEU A 32 -16.54 16.84 6.26
CA LEU A 32 -16.30 17.01 4.83
C LEU A 32 -15.21 16.05 4.36
N LEU A 33 -15.49 15.28 3.32
CA LEU A 33 -14.49 14.47 2.60
C LEU A 33 -14.24 15.07 1.22
N LEU A 34 -12.98 15.40 0.92
CA LEU A 34 -12.51 15.88 -0.38
C LEU A 34 -11.67 14.78 -1.06
N GLU A 35 -11.96 14.48 -2.32
CA GLU A 35 -11.20 13.54 -3.14
C GLU A 35 -10.84 14.15 -4.49
N ALA A 36 -9.58 14.02 -4.91
CA ALA A 36 -9.09 14.57 -6.17
C ALA A 36 -9.59 13.80 -7.41
N GLY A 37 -9.82 12.50 -7.25
CA GLY A 37 -10.36 11.64 -8.30
C GLY A 37 -11.89 11.65 -8.34
N PRO A 38 -12.48 10.98 -9.35
CA PRO A 38 -13.93 10.84 -9.45
C PRO A 38 -14.50 9.90 -8.38
N ASP A 39 -15.80 10.03 -8.13
CA ASP A 39 -16.59 9.17 -7.26
C ASP A 39 -17.73 8.51 -8.06
N PRO A 40 -17.42 7.60 -8.98
CA PRO A 40 -18.44 6.98 -9.82
C PRO A 40 -19.32 6.03 -9.01
N TRP A 41 -20.65 6.21 -9.11
CA TRP A 41 -21.61 5.29 -8.52
C TRP A 41 -22.81 5.05 -9.46
N PRO A 42 -23.13 3.79 -9.83
CA PRO A 42 -22.43 2.55 -9.42
C PRO A 42 -20.99 2.51 -9.90
N LEU A 43 -20.15 1.70 -9.24
CA LEU A 43 -18.76 1.52 -9.67
C LEU A 43 -18.69 1.02 -11.12
N PRO A 44 -17.79 1.59 -11.94
CA PRO A 44 -17.56 1.06 -13.28
C PRO A 44 -17.19 -0.43 -13.23
N GLU A 45 -17.64 -1.19 -14.20
CA GLU A 45 -17.37 -2.64 -14.27
C GLU A 45 -15.86 -2.96 -14.25
N LEU A 46 -15.04 -2.09 -14.87
CA LEU A 46 -13.59 -2.20 -14.86
C LEU A 46 -13.01 -2.16 -13.42
N VAL A 47 -13.61 -1.40 -12.52
CA VAL A 47 -13.21 -1.30 -11.10
C VAL A 47 -13.83 -2.41 -10.26
N ALA A 48 -15.12 -2.69 -10.51
CA ALA A 48 -15.90 -3.62 -9.68
C ALA A 48 -15.55 -5.09 -9.92
N ASP A 49 -15.30 -5.50 -11.15
CA ASP A 49 -15.01 -6.88 -11.53
C ASP A 49 -13.57 -7.26 -11.19
N ALA A 50 -13.43 -8.19 -10.26
CA ALA A 50 -12.13 -8.66 -9.77
C ALA A 50 -11.25 -9.30 -10.86
N SER A 51 -11.84 -9.82 -11.94
CA SER A 51 -11.12 -10.43 -13.06
C SER A 51 -10.45 -9.38 -13.97
N LYS A 52 -10.91 -8.13 -13.95
CA LYS A 52 -10.43 -7.04 -14.81
C LYS A 52 -9.25 -6.26 -14.23
N GLN A 53 -8.66 -6.73 -13.15
CA GLN A 53 -7.59 -6.07 -12.40
C GLN A 53 -6.42 -5.58 -13.27
N THR A 54 -5.91 -6.41 -14.18
CA THR A 54 -4.79 -6.04 -15.05
C THR A 54 -5.19 -4.91 -16.02
N ARG A 55 -6.37 -4.98 -16.59
CA ARG A 55 -6.89 -3.93 -17.46
C ARG A 55 -7.11 -2.62 -16.71
N LEU A 56 -7.61 -2.70 -15.49
CA LEU A 56 -7.79 -1.53 -14.63
C LEU A 56 -6.47 -0.75 -14.43
N LEU A 57 -5.38 -1.46 -14.18
CA LEU A 57 -4.06 -0.83 -13.99
C LEU A 57 -3.46 -0.25 -15.27
N LEU A 58 -3.71 -0.86 -16.42
CA LEU A 58 -3.08 -0.52 -17.70
C LEU A 58 -3.91 0.43 -18.58
N GLU A 59 -5.25 0.41 -18.44
CA GLU A 59 -6.15 1.03 -19.40
C GLU A 59 -7.04 2.14 -18.80
N SER A 60 -6.91 2.46 -17.48
CA SER A 60 -7.80 3.42 -16.85
C SER A 60 -7.12 4.69 -16.37
N ASP A 61 -7.86 5.80 -16.41
CA ASP A 61 -7.48 7.09 -15.82
C ASP A 61 -7.65 7.13 -14.29
N PHE A 62 -8.06 5.99 -13.68
CA PHE A 62 -8.23 5.86 -12.22
C PHE A 62 -6.92 5.60 -11.49
N VAL A 63 -5.82 5.46 -12.23
CA VAL A 63 -4.48 5.19 -11.69
C VAL A 63 -3.54 6.33 -12.08
N ALA A 64 -3.04 7.05 -11.09
CA ALA A 64 -1.95 8.00 -11.28
C ALA A 64 -0.62 7.24 -11.36
N MET A 65 0.21 7.60 -12.34
CA MET A 65 1.52 7.00 -12.59
C MET A 65 2.61 8.03 -12.30
N PHE A 66 3.54 7.67 -11.42
CA PHE A 66 4.69 8.50 -11.04
C PHE A 66 5.95 7.91 -11.67
N PRO A 67 6.54 8.56 -12.69
CA PRO A 67 7.78 8.08 -13.29
C PRO A 67 8.92 8.17 -12.27
N THR A 68 9.60 7.05 -12.08
CA THR A 68 10.68 6.88 -11.10
C THR A 68 11.87 6.22 -11.79
N GLN A 69 13.09 6.65 -11.46
CA GLN A 69 14.29 6.14 -12.10
C GLN A 69 15.04 5.16 -11.21
N ARG A 70 15.57 4.09 -11.82
CA ARG A 70 16.52 3.17 -11.18
C ARG A 70 17.89 3.82 -11.12
N HIS A 71 18.58 3.67 -9.99
CA HIS A 71 19.88 4.33 -9.79
C HIS A 71 20.99 3.76 -10.68
N LEU A 72 20.93 2.45 -10.99
CA LEU A 72 22.02 1.79 -11.72
C LEU A 72 22.19 2.32 -13.15
N ASP A 73 21.08 2.49 -13.88
CA ASP A 73 21.13 2.79 -15.32
C ASP A 73 20.21 3.94 -15.75
N GLY A 74 19.47 4.53 -14.81
CA GLY A 74 18.51 5.60 -15.08
C GLY A 74 17.23 5.13 -15.80
N SER A 75 17.04 3.82 -15.97
CA SER A 75 15.82 3.29 -16.60
C SER A 75 14.59 3.62 -15.75
N THR A 76 13.48 3.92 -16.43
CA THR A 76 12.25 4.35 -15.77
C THR A 76 11.36 3.15 -15.41
N TYR A 77 10.79 3.18 -14.20
CA TYR A 77 9.63 2.39 -13.80
C TYR A 77 8.56 3.32 -13.23
N TYR A 78 7.37 2.80 -12.95
CA TYR A 78 6.26 3.63 -12.49
C TYR A 78 5.77 3.18 -11.11
N ALA A 79 5.80 4.11 -10.15
CA ALA A 79 5.06 3.96 -8.93
C ALA A 79 3.59 4.34 -9.18
N LEU A 80 2.64 3.57 -8.65
CA LEU A 80 1.21 3.74 -8.92
C LEU A 80 0.45 4.17 -7.67
N ALA A 81 -0.57 5.02 -7.87
CA ALA A 81 -1.56 5.35 -6.84
C ALA A 81 -2.97 5.41 -7.42
N GLY A 82 -3.98 5.06 -6.63
CA GLY A 82 -5.37 5.23 -7.06
C GLY A 82 -5.77 6.70 -7.05
N ARG A 83 -6.39 7.18 -8.15
CA ARG A 83 -6.99 8.52 -8.30
C ARG A 83 -8.49 8.36 -8.53
N ILE A 84 -9.19 7.85 -7.55
CA ILE A 84 -10.62 7.54 -7.54
C ILE A 84 -11.05 7.42 -6.08
N MET A 85 -12.32 7.63 -5.78
CA MET A 85 -12.86 7.36 -4.44
C MET A 85 -12.55 5.93 -3.99
N GLY A 86 -12.03 5.77 -2.77
CA GLY A 86 -11.46 4.53 -2.25
C GLY A 86 -9.95 4.38 -2.50
N GLY A 87 -9.36 5.26 -3.33
CA GLY A 87 -7.92 5.29 -3.61
C GLY A 87 -7.34 3.94 -3.99
N GLY A 88 -6.23 3.55 -3.36
CA GLY A 88 -5.58 2.26 -3.58
C GLY A 88 -6.49 1.04 -3.41
N SER A 89 -7.50 1.09 -2.51
CA SER A 89 -8.45 -0.03 -2.33
C SER A 89 -9.34 -0.26 -3.54
N SER A 90 -9.57 0.77 -4.35
CA SER A 90 -10.37 0.69 -5.59
C SER A 90 -9.58 0.18 -6.79
N VAL A 91 -8.24 0.17 -6.74
CA VAL A 91 -7.39 -0.22 -7.87
C VAL A 91 -6.40 -1.35 -7.57
N ASN A 92 -6.24 -1.78 -6.31
CA ASN A 92 -5.30 -2.83 -5.89
C ASN A 92 -5.71 -4.25 -6.34
N VAL A 93 -4.85 -5.23 -6.06
CA VAL A 93 -5.08 -6.66 -6.35
C VAL A 93 -5.95 -7.37 -5.30
N MET A 94 -6.60 -6.62 -4.43
CA MET A 94 -7.58 -7.11 -3.43
C MET A 94 -7.03 -8.10 -2.38
N SER A 95 -5.73 -8.25 -2.24
CA SER A 95 -5.14 -9.07 -1.17
C SER A 95 -5.27 -8.37 0.19
N VAL A 96 -5.77 -9.10 1.19
CA VAL A 96 -6.01 -8.58 2.55
C VAL A 96 -4.99 -9.20 3.50
N LEU A 97 -3.86 -8.53 3.67
CA LEU A 97 -2.77 -9.00 4.54
C LEU A 97 -2.58 -8.07 5.73
N ARG A 98 -2.41 -8.68 6.89
CA ARG A 98 -2.10 -7.99 8.14
C ARG A 98 -0.61 -7.73 8.28
N PRO A 99 -0.20 -6.62 8.92
CA PRO A 99 1.18 -6.46 9.35
C PRO A 99 1.55 -7.61 10.29
N GLN A 100 2.77 -8.11 10.16
CA GLN A 100 3.32 -9.09 11.09
C GLN A 100 3.53 -8.45 12.47
N ARG A 101 3.57 -9.25 13.54
CA ARG A 101 3.91 -8.77 14.89
C ARG A 101 5.22 -7.98 14.87
N TYR A 102 6.22 -8.53 14.21
CA TYR A 102 7.52 -7.89 14.06
C TYR A 102 7.45 -6.46 13.49
N ASP A 103 6.58 -6.21 12.53
CA ASP A 103 6.46 -4.87 11.93
C ASP A 103 6.00 -3.84 12.96
N LEU A 104 5.01 -4.20 13.78
CA LEU A 104 4.50 -3.33 14.83
C LEU A 104 5.51 -3.19 15.98
N ASP A 105 6.27 -4.24 16.29
CA ASP A 105 7.39 -4.15 17.25
C ASP A 105 8.46 -3.16 16.75
N GLN A 106 8.73 -3.09 15.43
CA GLN A 106 9.61 -2.07 14.87
C GLN A 106 9.01 -0.65 15.00
N TRP A 107 7.68 -0.50 14.89
CA TRP A 107 7.04 0.80 15.11
C TRP A 107 7.14 1.23 16.57
N VAL A 108 7.02 0.30 17.52
CA VAL A 108 7.26 0.55 18.96
C VAL A 108 8.71 0.95 19.21
N ALA A 109 9.66 0.22 18.62
CA ALA A 109 11.09 0.53 18.73
C ALA A 109 11.45 1.91 18.12
N ALA A 110 10.68 2.38 17.12
CA ALA A 110 10.78 3.73 16.56
C ALA A 110 10.14 4.81 17.47
N GLY A 111 9.76 4.49 18.70
CA GLY A 111 9.24 5.43 19.69
C GLY A 111 7.72 5.61 19.71
N ASN A 112 6.97 4.62 19.22
CA ASN A 112 5.51 4.66 19.13
C ASN A 112 4.84 3.55 19.98
N PRO A 113 4.89 3.62 21.34
CA PRO A 113 4.46 2.55 22.24
C PRO A 113 2.97 2.22 22.16
N ASP A 114 2.13 3.08 21.58
CA ASP A 114 0.71 2.80 21.38
C ASP A 114 0.43 1.88 20.18
N TRP A 115 1.44 1.52 19.38
CA TRP A 115 1.29 0.72 18.17
C TRP A 115 1.77 -0.73 18.33
N THR A 116 1.66 -1.32 19.52
CA THR A 116 1.93 -2.76 19.72
C THR A 116 0.92 -3.62 18.95
N TYR A 117 1.30 -4.86 18.66
CA TYR A 117 0.40 -5.82 18.01
C TYR A 117 -0.90 -5.99 18.80
N GLU A 118 -0.83 -6.09 20.13
CA GLU A 118 -1.98 -6.25 21.02
C GLU A 118 -2.93 -5.05 20.97
N ARG A 119 -2.39 -3.83 20.84
CA ARG A 119 -3.21 -2.61 20.71
C ARG A 119 -3.77 -2.43 19.30
N CYS A 120 -3.12 -2.97 18.28
CA CYS A 120 -3.58 -2.91 16.89
C CYS A 120 -4.57 -4.04 16.55
N LEU A 121 -4.46 -5.21 17.18
CA LEU A 121 -5.30 -6.38 16.90
C LEU A 121 -6.82 -6.10 17.00
N PRO A 122 -7.34 -5.39 18.02
CA PRO A 122 -8.76 -5.05 18.09
C PRO A 122 -9.26 -4.28 16.85
N PHE A 123 -8.44 -3.36 16.31
CA PHE A 123 -8.76 -2.62 15.09
C PHE A 123 -8.73 -3.53 13.85
N MET A 124 -7.73 -4.42 13.73
CA MET A 124 -7.68 -5.39 12.64
C MET A 124 -8.89 -6.33 12.66
N LYS A 125 -9.36 -6.73 13.84
CA LYS A 125 -10.60 -7.50 13.98
C LYS A 125 -11.86 -6.69 13.64
N LYS A 126 -11.94 -5.43 14.09
CA LYS A 126 -13.05 -4.50 13.80
C LYS A 126 -13.23 -4.24 12.29
N ILE A 127 -12.17 -4.36 11.50
CA ILE A 127 -12.18 -4.12 10.05
C ILE A 127 -12.86 -5.27 9.30
N GLU A 128 -12.61 -6.53 9.68
CA GLU A 128 -12.88 -7.68 8.83
C GLU A 128 -14.09 -8.51 9.24
N SER A 129 -14.72 -9.10 8.23
CA SER A 129 -15.63 -10.24 8.34
C SER A 129 -14.94 -11.41 7.63
N ASP A 130 -14.11 -12.17 8.37
CA ASP A 130 -13.38 -13.33 7.84
C ASP A 130 -14.32 -14.53 7.73
N GLN A 131 -14.47 -15.04 6.51
CA GLN A 131 -15.42 -16.10 6.18
C GLN A 131 -14.86 -17.51 6.43
N ASP A 132 -13.54 -17.62 6.62
CA ASP A 132 -12.86 -18.90 6.77
C ASP A 132 -12.50 -19.19 8.23
N PHE A 133 -12.29 -18.14 9.04
CA PHE A 133 -11.90 -18.23 10.44
C PHE A 133 -12.79 -17.42 11.39
N PRO A 134 -14.14 -17.55 11.33
CA PRO A 134 -15.05 -16.69 12.08
C PRO A 134 -14.93 -16.84 13.62
N ASP A 135 -14.47 -18.01 14.09
CA ASP A 135 -14.32 -18.31 15.52
C ASP A 135 -12.87 -18.10 16.02
N SER A 136 -11.98 -17.62 15.19
CA SER A 136 -10.57 -17.41 15.57
C SER A 136 -10.41 -16.23 16.52
N PRO A 137 -9.62 -16.35 17.59
CA PRO A 137 -9.41 -15.25 18.55
C PRO A 137 -8.69 -14.05 17.92
N ILE A 138 -8.00 -14.25 16.78
CA ILE A 138 -7.28 -13.20 16.07
C ILE A 138 -8.06 -12.62 14.88
N HIS A 139 -9.20 -13.22 14.47
CA HIS A 139 -10.02 -12.73 13.36
C HIS A 139 -11.31 -12.05 13.84
N GLY A 140 -11.84 -11.14 13.01
CA GLY A 140 -13.17 -10.56 13.16
C GLY A 140 -14.16 -11.26 12.24
N ASN A 141 -15.45 -11.24 12.60
CA ASN A 141 -16.52 -11.90 11.85
C ASN A 141 -17.70 -10.97 11.49
N ASP A 142 -17.68 -9.72 11.95
CA ASP A 142 -18.76 -8.74 11.82
C ASP A 142 -18.31 -7.37 11.28
N GLY A 143 -17.03 -7.24 10.92
CA GLY A 143 -16.48 -6.01 10.34
C GLY A 143 -16.97 -5.74 8.92
N PRO A 144 -16.83 -4.49 8.43
CA PRO A 144 -17.38 -4.08 7.14
C PRO A 144 -16.64 -4.69 5.93
N LEU A 145 -15.38 -5.11 6.08
CA LEU A 145 -14.58 -5.65 4.99
C LEU A 145 -14.72 -7.16 4.89
N TYR A 146 -15.38 -7.64 3.83
CA TYR A 146 -15.45 -9.07 3.51
C TYR A 146 -14.07 -9.64 3.19
N VAL A 147 -13.69 -10.75 3.84
CA VAL A 147 -12.39 -11.44 3.65
C VAL A 147 -12.62 -12.92 3.43
N LYS A 148 -12.08 -13.48 2.35
CA LYS A 148 -12.19 -14.91 2.04
C LYS A 148 -10.95 -15.43 1.31
N ARG A 149 -10.58 -16.67 1.62
CA ARG A 149 -9.57 -17.44 0.90
C ARG A 149 -10.26 -18.27 -0.17
N HIS A 150 -10.27 -17.79 -1.42
CA HIS A 150 -10.93 -18.47 -2.56
C HIS A 150 -10.24 -19.77 -2.96
N TYR A 151 -8.97 -19.93 -2.57
CA TYR A 151 -8.16 -21.10 -2.85
C TYR A 151 -7.56 -21.63 -1.55
N THR A 152 -7.86 -22.87 -1.19
CA THR A 152 -7.31 -23.53 -0.02
C THR A 152 -6.19 -24.50 -0.41
N LEU A 153 -5.27 -24.81 0.51
CA LEU A 153 -4.12 -25.67 0.22
C LEU A 153 -4.51 -27.11 -0.12
N ASP A 154 -5.74 -27.52 0.22
CA ASP A 154 -6.25 -28.88 0.01
C ASP A 154 -7.09 -29.03 -1.26
N MET A 155 -7.36 -27.93 -1.98
CA MET A 155 -8.14 -27.97 -3.21
C MET A 155 -7.36 -28.62 -4.35
N THR A 156 -8.10 -29.13 -5.35
CA THR A 156 -7.52 -29.56 -6.62
C THR A 156 -7.08 -28.35 -7.41
N VAL A 157 -5.82 -28.30 -7.80
CA VAL A 157 -5.21 -27.25 -8.60
C VAL A 157 -4.62 -27.80 -9.89
N SER A 158 -4.33 -26.94 -10.86
CA SER A 158 -3.69 -27.35 -12.12
C SER A 158 -2.31 -27.98 -11.88
N PRO A 159 -1.84 -28.89 -12.76
CA PRO A 159 -0.57 -29.62 -12.55
C PRO A 159 0.63 -28.74 -12.27
N PRO A 160 0.89 -27.60 -12.97
CA PRO A 160 2.05 -26.76 -12.67
C PRO A 160 1.97 -26.10 -11.29
N VAL A 161 0.77 -25.79 -10.81
CA VAL A 161 0.57 -25.25 -9.46
C VAL A 161 0.87 -26.34 -8.43
N ARG A 162 0.36 -27.55 -8.61
CA ARG A 162 0.64 -28.67 -7.72
C ARG A 162 2.13 -28.93 -7.65
N ALA A 163 2.80 -29.02 -8.79
CA ALA A 163 4.24 -29.24 -8.88
C ALA A 163 5.04 -28.15 -8.15
N PHE A 164 4.67 -26.89 -8.31
CA PHE A 164 5.30 -25.77 -7.61
C PHE A 164 5.13 -25.86 -6.09
N LEU A 165 3.92 -26.20 -5.61
CA LEU A 165 3.67 -26.36 -4.18
C LEU A 165 4.42 -27.57 -3.61
N ASP A 166 4.44 -28.71 -4.33
CA ASP A 166 5.15 -29.92 -3.90
C ASP A 166 6.67 -29.71 -3.86
N ALA A 167 7.22 -28.95 -4.84
CA ALA A 167 8.62 -28.53 -4.80
C ALA A 167 8.91 -27.66 -3.56
N ALA A 168 8.05 -26.70 -3.24
CA ALA A 168 8.20 -25.88 -2.04
C ALA A 168 8.16 -26.74 -0.74
N TYR A 169 7.25 -27.72 -0.65
CA TYR A 169 7.20 -28.64 0.47
C TYR A 169 8.45 -29.54 0.55
N SER A 170 8.97 -30.01 -0.59
CA SER A 170 10.20 -30.80 -0.63
C SER A 170 11.43 -30.03 -0.15
N MET A 171 11.40 -28.70 -0.24
CA MET A 171 12.42 -27.81 0.30
C MET A 171 12.19 -27.44 1.78
N GLY A 172 11.25 -28.09 2.45
CA GLY A 172 11.01 -27.95 3.88
C GLY A 172 10.08 -26.79 4.26
N LEU A 173 9.40 -26.15 3.31
CA LEU A 173 8.40 -25.13 3.66
C LEU A 173 7.14 -25.79 4.22
N PRO A 174 6.66 -25.39 5.41
CA PRO A 174 5.44 -25.94 5.99
C PRO A 174 4.18 -25.40 5.29
N LYS A 175 3.05 -26.07 5.47
CA LYS A 175 1.74 -25.49 5.17
C LYS A 175 1.44 -24.37 6.16
N CYS A 176 1.00 -23.22 5.64
CA CYS A 176 0.52 -22.09 6.41
C CYS A 176 -0.92 -21.75 5.96
N PRO A 177 -1.94 -22.35 6.58
CA PRO A 177 -3.33 -22.20 6.15
C PRO A 177 -3.84 -20.75 6.24
N ASP A 178 -3.30 -19.97 7.17
CA ASP A 178 -3.65 -18.59 7.39
C ASP A 178 -2.43 -17.67 7.29
N LEU A 179 -2.42 -16.81 6.29
CA LEU A 179 -1.39 -15.80 6.07
C LEU A 179 -1.47 -14.61 7.04
N ASN A 180 -2.62 -14.45 7.73
CA ASN A 180 -2.87 -13.35 8.67
C ASN A 180 -2.58 -13.70 10.15
N VAL A 181 -1.86 -14.80 10.39
CA VAL A 181 -1.26 -15.07 11.71
C VAL A 181 -0.16 -14.05 12.02
N PRO A 182 0.20 -13.86 13.31
CA PRO A 182 1.24 -12.90 13.70
C PRO A 182 2.60 -13.09 13.02
N GLU A 183 2.94 -14.35 12.71
CA GLU A 183 4.24 -14.76 12.16
C GLU A 183 4.04 -15.80 11.05
N PRO A 184 3.59 -15.39 9.86
CA PRO A 184 3.36 -16.33 8.76
C PRO A 184 4.68 -16.82 8.19
N TYR A 185 4.75 -18.14 7.88
CA TYR A 185 5.89 -18.76 7.21
C TYR A 185 5.46 -20.02 6.47
N GLY A 186 5.97 -20.22 5.26
CA GLY A 186 5.71 -21.43 4.46
C GLY A 186 4.82 -21.17 3.24
N VAL A 187 4.06 -22.18 2.85
CA VAL A 187 3.12 -22.16 1.72
C VAL A 187 1.77 -21.69 2.22
N CYS A 188 1.33 -20.51 1.77
CA CYS A 188 0.16 -19.84 2.32
C CYS A 188 -0.96 -19.66 1.29
N SER A 189 -2.21 -19.78 1.75
CA SER A 189 -3.39 -19.34 1.03
C SER A 189 -3.59 -17.84 1.25
N SER A 190 -3.76 -17.09 0.16
CA SER A 190 -3.96 -15.64 0.24
C SER A 190 -5.42 -15.29 0.48
N PRO A 191 -5.75 -14.47 1.50
CA PRO A 191 -7.08 -13.92 1.68
C PRO A 191 -7.34 -12.72 0.75
N TYR A 192 -8.60 -12.55 0.32
CA TYR A 192 -9.04 -11.51 -0.60
C TYR A 192 -10.33 -10.84 -0.13
N ASN A 193 -10.46 -9.54 -0.41
CA ASN A 193 -11.72 -8.80 -0.30
C ASN A 193 -12.50 -8.86 -1.62
N ILE A 194 -12.82 -10.07 -2.04
CA ILE A 194 -13.63 -10.35 -3.24
C ILE A 194 -14.89 -11.09 -2.80
N LYS A 195 -16.06 -10.52 -3.08
CA LYS A 195 -17.37 -11.14 -2.83
C LYS A 195 -18.10 -11.26 -4.16
N ASP A 196 -18.56 -12.47 -4.51
CA ASP A 196 -19.31 -12.75 -5.74
C ASP A 196 -18.61 -12.21 -7.01
N GLY A 197 -17.28 -12.42 -7.12
CA GLY A 197 -16.46 -11.93 -8.21
C GLY A 197 -16.20 -10.42 -8.21
N LYS A 198 -16.68 -9.68 -7.21
CA LYS A 198 -16.59 -8.23 -7.13
C LYS A 198 -15.69 -7.76 -6.00
N ARG A 199 -14.88 -6.73 -6.29
CA ARG A 199 -14.05 -6.00 -5.33
C ARG A 199 -14.89 -5.42 -4.19
N GLN A 200 -14.40 -5.55 -2.98
CA GLN A 200 -14.92 -4.89 -1.78
C GLN A 200 -13.91 -3.81 -1.34
N SER A 201 -13.93 -2.65 -2.03
CA SER A 201 -13.09 -1.50 -1.67
C SER A 201 -13.59 -0.81 -0.39
N THR A 202 -12.80 0.12 0.16
CA THR A 202 -13.25 0.94 1.30
C THR A 202 -14.42 1.85 0.94
N THR A 203 -14.59 2.20 -0.33
CA THR A 203 -15.81 2.86 -0.80
C THR A 203 -17.04 1.98 -0.55
N ILE A 204 -16.97 0.68 -0.86
CA ILE A 204 -18.08 -0.25 -0.64
C ILE A 204 -18.26 -0.59 0.83
N ALA A 205 -17.15 -0.91 1.50
CA ALA A 205 -17.18 -1.40 2.88
C ALA A 205 -17.51 -0.30 3.90
N TYR A 206 -17.02 0.92 3.69
CA TYR A 206 -17.13 2.01 4.66
C TYR A 206 -17.93 3.21 4.16
N LEU A 207 -17.59 3.76 2.98
CA LEU A 207 -18.16 5.04 2.59
C LEU A 207 -19.63 4.92 2.18
N ASN A 208 -20.00 3.89 1.40
CA ASN A 208 -21.37 3.74 0.92
C ASN A 208 -22.40 3.62 2.06
N PRO A 209 -22.16 2.87 3.15
CA PRO A 209 -23.09 2.86 4.30
C PRO A 209 -23.27 4.23 4.97
N ALA A 210 -22.29 5.13 4.85
CA ALA A 210 -22.32 6.46 5.47
C ALA A 210 -22.89 7.57 4.57
N ARG A 211 -23.00 7.35 3.24
CA ARG A 211 -23.39 8.40 2.27
C ARG A 211 -24.71 9.09 2.54
N SER A 212 -25.65 8.41 3.18
CA SER A 212 -26.97 8.96 3.51
C SER A 212 -26.99 9.80 4.78
N ARG A 213 -25.89 9.88 5.52
CA ARG A 213 -25.81 10.66 6.76
C ARG A 213 -25.83 12.16 6.45
N PRO A 214 -26.74 12.94 7.04
CA PRO A 214 -26.91 14.37 6.71
C PRO A 214 -25.71 15.23 7.14
N ASN A 215 -24.89 14.75 8.05
CA ASN A 215 -23.68 15.41 8.58
C ASN A 215 -22.40 15.05 7.82
N LEU A 216 -22.45 14.19 6.79
CA LEU A 216 -21.34 13.86 5.92
C LEU A 216 -21.51 14.49 4.54
N THR A 217 -20.61 15.39 4.19
CA THR A 217 -20.50 15.96 2.84
C THR A 217 -19.34 15.32 2.10
N ILE A 218 -19.57 14.86 0.87
CA ILE A 218 -18.54 14.26 0.01
C ILE A 218 -18.43 15.11 -1.26
N ILE A 219 -17.21 15.57 -1.58
CA ILE A 219 -16.92 16.31 -2.80
C ILE A 219 -15.77 15.60 -3.53
N ALA A 220 -16.08 15.02 -4.67
CA ALA A 220 -15.12 14.43 -5.58
C ALA A 220 -14.68 15.44 -6.65
N GLU A 221 -13.60 15.08 -7.38
CA GLU A 221 -12.95 15.95 -8.38
C GLU A 221 -12.56 17.30 -7.75
N ALA A 222 -12.13 17.24 -6.49
CA ALA A 222 -11.74 18.36 -5.64
C ALA A 222 -10.29 18.19 -5.18
N ALA A 223 -9.35 18.68 -5.98
CA ALA A 223 -7.93 18.58 -5.72
C ALA A 223 -7.49 19.60 -4.66
N VAL A 224 -7.10 19.15 -3.48
CA VAL A 224 -6.57 20.04 -2.45
C VAL A 224 -5.13 20.42 -2.78
N HIS A 225 -4.88 21.72 -2.91
CA HIS A 225 -3.57 22.27 -3.25
C HIS A 225 -2.74 22.62 -2.01
N SER A 226 -3.38 23.19 -0.98
CA SER A 226 -2.69 23.62 0.24
C SER A 226 -3.63 23.76 1.43
N LEU A 227 -3.02 23.82 2.62
CA LEU A 227 -3.71 24.17 3.85
C LEU A 227 -4.02 25.67 3.92
N GLN A 228 -5.14 26.01 4.55
CA GLN A 228 -5.41 27.36 5.01
C GLN A 228 -4.88 27.46 6.44
N LEU A 229 -3.77 28.19 6.60
CA LEU A 229 -3.08 28.33 7.88
C LEU A 229 -3.24 29.72 8.48
N SER A 230 -3.40 29.81 9.80
CA SER A 230 -3.26 31.03 10.61
C SER A 230 -2.09 30.82 11.57
N GLY A 231 -0.92 31.35 11.22
CA GLY A 231 0.33 31.02 11.89
C GLY A 231 0.61 29.49 11.81
N LYS A 232 0.72 28.86 12.99
CA LYS A 232 0.91 27.39 13.12
C LYS A 232 -0.39 26.64 13.44
N LYS A 233 -1.53 27.12 12.96
CA LYS A 233 -2.83 26.48 13.15
C LYS A 233 -3.50 26.25 11.80
N ALA A 234 -3.91 25.02 11.53
CA ALA A 234 -4.73 24.69 10.39
C ALA A 234 -6.19 25.14 10.67
N GLU A 235 -6.77 25.89 9.73
CA GLU A 235 -8.14 26.41 9.82
C GLU A 235 -9.00 25.96 8.64
N GLY A 236 -8.41 25.21 7.68
CA GLY A 236 -9.10 24.71 6.51
C GLY A 236 -8.16 24.34 5.40
N VAL A 237 -8.69 24.26 4.18
CA VAL A 237 -7.93 23.91 2.97
C VAL A 237 -8.37 24.74 1.78
N ARG A 238 -7.47 24.86 0.80
CA ARG A 238 -7.73 25.40 -0.52
C ARG A 238 -7.72 24.26 -1.53
N TYR A 239 -8.78 24.13 -2.29
CA TYR A 239 -8.93 23.09 -3.30
C TYR A 239 -9.42 23.64 -4.62
N GLU A 240 -9.09 22.98 -5.70
CA GLU A 240 -9.61 23.26 -7.03
C GLU A 240 -10.72 22.27 -7.38
N LYS A 241 -11.80 22.80 -7.93
CA LYS A 241 -12.88 22.03 -8.54
C LYS A 241 -13.42 22.78 -9.76
N ASP A 242 -13.63 22.07 -10.86
CA ASP A 242 -14.13 22.65 -12.13
C ASP A 242 -13.30 23.86 -12.61
N GLY A 243 -11.96 23.81 -12.40
CA GLY A 243 -11.03 24.89 -12.75
C GLY A 243 -11.14 26.14 -11.84
N GLN A 244 -11.87 26.05 -10.74
CA GLN A 244 -12.05 27.16 -9.80
C GLN A 244 -11.46 26.83 -8.43
N MET A 245 -10.77 27.83 -7.85
CA MET A 245 -10.24 27.71 -6.49
C MET A 245 -11.30 28.00 -5.44
N HIS A 246 -11.44 27.10 -4.50
CA HIS A 246 -12.32 27.19 -3.35
C HIS A 246 -11.51 27.17 -2.05
N THR A 247 -12.07 27.80 -1.01
CA THR A 247 -11.55 27.71 0.36
C THR A 247 -12.66 27.21 1.26
N VAL A 248 -12.38 26.21 2.06
CA VAL A 248 -13.30 25.71 3.08
C VAL A 248 -12.61 25.71 4.44
N LEU A 249 -13.36 26.12 5.48
CA LEU A 249 -12.86 26.20 6.85
C LEU A 249 -13.38 25.04 7.70
N GLY A 250 -12.53 24.59 8.63
CA GLY A 250 -12.88 23.51 9.55
C GLY A 250 -12.13 23.57 10.88
N GLY A 251 -12.66 22.87 11.88
CA GLY A 251 -12.06 22.77 13.19
C GLY A 251 -10.78 21.93 13.20
N GLN A 252 -10.76 20.85 12.44
CA GLN A 252 -9.62 19.93 12.30
C GLN A 252 -9.45 19.54 10.83
N VAL A 253 -8.20 19.36 10.39
CA VAL A 253 -7.83 18.93 9.03
C VAL A 253 -7.05 17.62 9.11
N LEU A 254 -7.53 16.59 8.42
CA LEU A 254 -6.95 15.26 8.36
C LEU A 254 -6.43 15.01 6.94
N LEU A 255 -5.12 14.88 6.78
CA LEU A 255 -4.51 14.47 5.51
C LEU A 255 -4.51 12.94 5.44
N THR A 256 -5.18 12.42 4.41
CA THR A 256 -5.29 11.00 4.08
C THR A 256 -5.06 10.78 2.57
N SER A 257 -4.22 11.66 1.97
CA SER A 257 -3.93 11.70 0.54
C SER A 257 -2.81 10.74 0.10
N GLY A 258 -2.38 9.87 1.02
CA GLY A 258 -1.39 8.82 0.76
C GLY A 258 0.05 9.31 0.71
N VAL A 259 0.95 8.38 0.40
CA VAL A 259 2.40 8.55 0.48
C VAL A 259 2.95 9.67 -0.40
N TYR A 260 2.26 10.04 -1.46
CA TYR A 260 2.65 11.11 -2.39
C TYR A 260 1.92 12.42 -2.09
N GLY A 261 0.61 12.37 -1.90
CA GLY A 261 -0.23 13.56 -1.75
C GLY A 261 -0.10 14.23 -0.39
N SER A 262 -0.05 13.49 0.71
CA SER A 262 0.04 14.07 2.06
C SER A 262 1.32 14.91 2.25
N PRO A 263 2.54 14.42 1.93
CA PRO A 263 3.73 15.27 1.99
C PRO A 263 3.71 16.42 0.98
N GLN A 264 3.13 16.23 -0.23
CA GLN A 264 3.00 17.30 -1.22
C GLN A 264 2.19 18.46 -0.68
N ILE A 265 1.02 18.19 -0.09
CA ILE A 265 0.15 19.22 0.50
C ILE A 265 0.86 19.94 1.66
N LEU A 266 1.59 19.22 2.52
CA LEU A 266 2.40 19.84 3.58
C LEU A 266 3.46 20.78 3.00
N MET A 267 4.25 20.32 2.03
CA MET A 267 5.31 21.12 1.40
C MET A 267 4.75 22.37 0.68
N LEU A 268 3.69 22.21 -0.11
CA LEU A 268 3.02 23.34 -0.79
C LEU A 268 2.38 24.32 0.20
N SER A 269 2.17 23.91 1.44
CA SER A 269 1.66 24.76 2.54
C SER A 269 2.77 25.39 3.37
N GLY A 270 4.05 25.24 2.97
CA GLY A 270 5.17 25.80 3.70
C GLY A 270 5.61 24.98 4.92
N ILE A 271 5.23 23.70 4.99
CA ILE A 271 5.61 22.76 6.06
C ILE A 271 6.53 21.69 5.44
N GLY A 272 7.82 21.72 5.75
CA GLY A 272 8.80 20.80 5.18
C GLY A 272 10.23 21.30 5.33
N GLN A 273 11.14 20.78 4.50
CA GLN A 273 12.54 21.19 4.50
C GLN A 273 12.70 22.62 3.96
N ALA A 274 13.26 23.52 4.78
CA ALA A 274 13.35 24.95 4.46
C ALA A 274 14.06 25.24 3.13
N ASP A 275 15.15 24.51 2.82
CA ASP A 275 15.92 24.76 1.60
C ASP A 275 15.15 24.33 0.34
N GLN A 276 14.41 23.22 0.40
CA GLN A 276 13.55 22.79 -0.70
C GLN A 276 12.42 23.80 -0.94
N LEU A 277 11.74 24.24 0.12
CA LEU A 277 10.65 25.23 0.02
C LEU A 277 11.13 26.54 -0.58
N LYS A 278 12.26 27.07 -0.10
CA LYS A 278 12.86 28.30 -0.61
C LYS A 278 13.25 28.21 -2.08
N LYS A 279 13.75 27.03 -2.53
CA LYS A 279 14.08 26.79 -3.94
C LYS A 279 12.92 27.06 -4.88
N PHE A 280 11.70 26.78 -4.44
CA PHE A 280 10.47 26.99 -5.21
C PHE A 280 9.70 28.27 -4.83
N GLY A 281 10.31 29.15 -4.01
CA GLY A 281 9.67 30.39 -3.58
C GLY A 281 8.50 30.20 -2.59
N ILE A 282 8.39 29.03 -1.97
CA ILE A 282 7.34 28.75 -0.98
C ILE A 282 7.78 29.29 0.38
N PRO A 283 6.98 30.15 1.05
CA PRO A 283 7.28 30.67 2.38
C PRO A 283 7.36 29.53 3.40
N VAL A 284 8.41 29.51 4.20
CA VAL A 284 8.58 28.52 5.28
C VAL A 284 7.73 28.92 6.49
N ILE A 285 6.63 28.21 6.72
CA ILE A 285 5.77 28.39 7.90
C ILE A 285 6.30 27.57 9.07
N HIS A 286 6.72 26.33 8.79
CA HIS A 286 7.28 25.45 9.79
C HIS A 286 8.31 24.49 9.17
N GLU A 287 9.55 24.58 9.60
CA GLU A 287 10.57 23.62 9.19
C GLU A 287 10.30 22.28 9.87
N LEU A 288 9.98 21.27 9.07
CA LEU A 288 9.74 19.90 9.49
C LEU A 288 10.48 18.96 8.54
N LYS A 289 11.71 18.61 8.91
CA LYS A 289 12.71 17.98 8.02
C LYS A 289 12.29 16.62 7.47
N GLY A 290 11.45 15.90 8.20
CA GLY A 290 11.01 14.56 7.81
C GLY A 290 9.94 14.53 6.73
N VAL A 291 9.33 15.67 6.37
CA VAL A 291 8.31 15.69 5.31
C VAL A 291 8.92 15.30 3.97
N GLY A 292 8.38 14.25 3.37
CA GLY A 292 8.85 13.66 2.14
C GLY A 292 9.98 12.63 2.31
N GLU A 293 10.65 12.59 3.45
CA GLU A 293 11.75 11.65 3.73
C GLU A 293 11.24 10.27 4.19
N ASN A 294 12.16 9.31 4.33
CA ASN A 294 11.87 7.94 4.79
C ASN A 294 10.95 7.13 3.86
N TYR A 295 10.87 7.48 2.58
CA TYR A 295 10.12 6.66 1.62
C TYR A 295 10.65 5.23 1.59
N GLN A 296 9.74 4.28 1.62
CA GLN A 296 10.00 2.85 1.53
C GLN A 296 8.96 2.20 0.63
N ASP A 297 9.36 1.16 -0.09
CA ASP A 297 8.48 0.32 -0.91
C ASP A 297 9.05 -1.11 -0.94
N HIS A 298 8.32 -2.04 -1.50
CA HIS A 298 8.76 -3.41 -1.71
C HIS A 298 9.27 -3.59 -3.14
N PRO A 299 10.57 -3.79 -3.36
CA PRO A 299 11.06 -4.14 -4.69
C PRO A 299 10.59 -5.54 -5.08
N VAL A 300 10.20 -5.68 -6.35
CA VAL A 300 9.85 -6.95 -6.97
C VAL A 300 10.76 -7.23 -8.15
N VAL A 301 11.25 -8.45 -8.26
CA VAL A 301 11.99 -8.95 -9.42
C VAL A 301 11.24 -10.15 -10.01
N PHE A 302 11.11 -10.15 -11.32
CA PHE A 302 10.48 -11.24 -12.08
C PHE A 302 11.55 -12.13 -12.68
N MET A 303 11.47 -13.43 -12.40
CA MET A 303 12.21 -14.47 -13.10
C MET A 303 11.28 -15.12 -14.12
N THR A 304 11.79 -15.41 -15.30
CA THR A 304 11.01 -15.98 -16.39
C THR A 304 11.63 -17.27 -16.87
N PHE A 305 10.85 -18.35 -16.87
CA PHE A 305 11.27 -19.67 -17.32
C PHE A 305 10.53 -20.04 -18.62
N GLU A 306 11.14 -20.88 -19.45
CA GLU A 306 10.47 -21.47 -20.59
C GLU A 306 9.36 -22.40 -20.11
N GLY A 307 8.15 -22.23 -20.62
CA GLY A 307 7.03 -23.12 -20.33
C GLY A 307 6.99 -24.33 -21.25
N PRO A 308 6.17 -25.34 -20.96
CA PRO A 308 6.01 -26.51 -21.81
C PRO A 308 5.42 -26.16 -23.17
N LYS A 309 5.87 -26.86 -24.23
CA LYS A 309 5.45 -26.65 -25.61
C LYS A 309 3.96 -26.93 -25.85
N GLU A 310 3.43 -27.92 -25.14
CA GLU A 310 2.02 -28.31 -25.17
C GLU A 310 1.38 -27.94 -23.84
N SER A 311 0.83 -26.76 -23.74
CA SER A 311 0.08 -26.39 -22.56
C SER A 311 -1.38 -26.13 -22.91
N LYS A 312 -2.28 -26.68 -22.11
CA LYS A 312 -3.70 -26.37 -22.16
C LYS A 312 -3.90 -24.92 -21.77
N GLU A 313 -4.70 -24.17 -22.50
CA GLU A 313 -4.91 -22.71 -22.35
C GLU A 313 -5.47 -22.29 -20.98
N ASP A 314 -6.04 -23.22 -20.20
CA ASP A 314 -6.86 -22.92 -19.02
C ASP A 314 -6.18 -23.16 -17.68
N TRP A 315 -4.88 -22.90 -17.56
CA TRP A 315 -4.24 -22.98 -16.23
C TRP A 315 -4.64 -21.78 -15.37
N VAL A 316 -5.63 -21.98 -14.54
CA VAL A 316 -5.90 -21.07 -13.43
C VAL A 316 -4.75 -21.19 -12.45
N ILE A 317 -4.02 -20.10 -12.27
CA ILE A 317 -2.98 -20.01 -11.26
C ILE A 317 -3.61 -19.38 -10.01
N PRO A 318 -3.98 -20.19 -9.00
CA PRO A 318 -4.43 -19.68 -7.71
C PRO A 318 -3.32 -18.84 -7.10
N ARG A 319 -3.68 -17.77 -6.43
CA ARG A 319 -2.69 -16.90 -5.79
C ARG A 319 -2.26 -17.47 -4.43
N PHE A 320 -1.57 -18.61 -4.44
CA PHE A 320 -0.77 -19.05 -3.31
C PHE A 320 0.49 -18.18 -3.21
N ARG A 321 1.01 -18.05 -2.00
CA ARG A 321 2.26 -17.35 -1.73
C ARG A 321 3.19 -18.27 -0.95
N LEU A 322 4.46 -18.24 -1.29
CA LEU A 322 5.49 -18.72 -0.39
C LEU A 322 5.95 -17.52 0.45
N ILE A 323 5.92 -17.70 1.74
CA ILE A 323 6.41 -16.73 2.71
C ILE A 323 7.72 -17.29 3.26
N ILE A 324 8.83 -16.68 2.89
CA ILE A 324 10.16 -17.19 3.19
C ILE A 324 11.06 -16.13 3.81
N ARG A 325 12.19 -16.58 4.36
CA ARG A 325 13.23 -15.73 4.92
C ARG A 325 14.54 -15.94 4.17
N LYS A 326 15.13 -14.84 3.67
CA LYS A 326 16.45 -14.80 3.03
C LYS A 326 17.20 -13.57 3.49
N ASN A 327 18.40 -13.75 4.06
CA ASN A 327 19.24 -12.68 4.59
C ASN A 327 18.46 -11.57 5.32
N ALA A 328 17.48 -11.98 6.13
CA ALA A 328 16.58 -11.06 6.82
C ALA A 328 17.29 -10.34 7.98
N ILE A 329 16.77 -9.15 8.32
CA ILE A 329 17.21 -8.37 9.50
C ILE A 329 16.86 -9.11 10.79
N SER A 330 15.80 -9.95 10.75
CA SER A 330 15.24 -10.64 11.91
C SER A 330 14.85 -12.09 11.58
N GLU A 331 14.31 -12.79 12.58
CA GLU A 331 13.71 -14.12 12.39
C GLU A 331 12.39 -14.09 11.61
N ALA A 332 11.75 -12.92 11.43
CA ALA A 332 10.53 -12.80 10.64
C ALA A 332 10.78 -13.02 9.15
N ALA A 333 9.79 -13.58 8.46
CA ALA A 333 9.84 -13.76 7.01
C ALA A 333 9.85 -12.41 6.29
N ASN A 334 10.67 -12.28 5.26
CA ASN A 334 10.89 -11.04 4.54
C ASN A 334 10.69 -11.14 3.02
N PHE A 335 10.17 -12.26 2.52
CA PHE A 335 9.84 -12.42 1.10
C PHE A 335 8.45 -13.01 0.88
N HIS A 336 7.79 -12.47 -0.14
CA HIS A 336 6.72 -13.15 -0.87
C HIS A 336 7.27 -13.69 -2.18
N ILE A 337 7.08 -15.00 -2.44
CA ILE A 337 7.31 -15.60 -3.76
C ILE A 337 5.96 -15.95 -4.34
N ASN A 338 5.68 -15.47 -5.55
CA ASN A 338 4.40 -15.70 -6.22
C ASN A 338 4.62 -16.32 -7.59
N MET A 339 3.87 -17.39 -7.88
CA MET A 339 3.62 -17.80 -9.27
C MET A 339 2.81 -16.70 -9.97
N ARG A 340 3.06 -16.55 -11.26
CA ARG A 340 2.28 -15.65 -12.14
C ARG A 340 1.62 -16.46 -13.24
N PRO A 341 0.49 -15.99 -13.81
CA PRO A 341 -0.09 -16.60 -14.98
C PRO A 341 0.93 -16.69 -16.12
N PRO A 342 0.90 -17.78 -16.88
CA PRO A 342 1.73 -17.89 -18.08
C PRO A 342 1.48 -16.70 -19.02
N THR A 343 2.53 -16.21 -19.65
CA THR A 343 2.45 -15.12 -20.63
C THR A 343 2.91 -15.62 -22.00
N GLU A 344 2.27 -15.14 -23.06
CA GLU A 344 2.71 -15.34 -24.43
C GLU A 344 3.33 -14.04 -24.94
N VAL A 345 4.53 -14.13 -25.50
CA VAL A 345 5.15 -13.03 -26.22
C VAL A 345 5.19 -13.39 -27.68
N ALA A 346 4.80 -12.47 -28.56
CA ALA A 346 4.68 -12.68 -30.00
C ALA A 346 5.90 -13.41 -30.58
N GLY A 347 5.69 -14.62 -31.12
CA GLY A 347 6.72 -15.47 -31.71
C GLY A 347 7.61 -16.24 -30.72
N ILE A 348 7.38 -16.14 -29.43
CA ILE A 348 8.10 -16.87 -28.38
C ILE A 348 7.13 -17.78 -27.64
N LYS A 349 7.63 -18.95 -27.28
CA LYS A 349 6.94 -19.97 -26.50
C LYS A 349 6.39 -19.41 -25.20
N ARG A 350 5.39 -20.09 -24.65
CA ARG A 350 4.80 -19.78 -23.33
C ARG A 350 5.89 -19.60 -22.27
N MET A 351 5.81 -18.49 -21.54
CA MET A 351 6.71 -18.16 -20.44
C MET A 351 6.02 -18.35 -19.10
N MET A 352 6.76 -18.88 -18.13
CA MET A 352 6.30 -19.14 -16.77
C MET A 352 7.00 -18.17 -15.80
N PRO A 353 6.38 -17.02 -15.50
CA PRO A 353 7.00 -16.04 -14.60
C PRO A 353 6.80 -16.44 -13.12
N VAL A 354 7.84 -16.22 -12.32
CA VAL A 354 7.80 -16.27 -10.86
C VAL A 354 8.37 -14.97 -10.33
N SER A 355 7.75 -14.39 -9.32
CA SER A 355 8.21 -13.11 -8.76
C SER A 355 8.67 -13.23 -7.32
N ALA A 356 9.80 -12.62 -7.02
CA ALA A 356 10.33 -12.42 -5.67
C ALA A 356 10.05 -10.99 -5.22
N HIS A 357 9.46 -10.82 -4.05
CA HIS A 357 9.12 -9.52 -3.46
C HIS A 357 9.84 -9.41 -2.12
N LEU A 358 10.81 -8.51 -2.02
CA LEU A 358 11.45 -8.19 -0.74
C LEU A 358 10.52 -7.28 0.07
N LEU A 359 10.19 -7.71 1.29
CA LEU A 359 9.21 -7.03 2.16
C LEU A 359 9.87 -6.13 3.21
N GLU A 360 11.14 -5.88 3.08
CA GLU A 360 11.89 -4.93 3.91
C GLU A 360 12.82 -4.11 3.02
N GLN A 361 13.18 -2.93 3.47
CA GLN A 361 14.11 -2.04 2.78
C GLN A 361 15.01 -1.37 3.82
N ARG A 362 16.33 -1.57 3.70
CA ARG A 362 17.31 -0.96 4.62
C ARG A 362 17.59 0.48 4.30
N ASN A 363 17.71 0.83 3.02
CA ASN A 363 17.82 2.22 2.59
C ASN A 363 16.49 2.95 2.74
N ARG A 364 16.59 4.27 2.82
CA ARG A 364 15.42 5.16 2.85
C ARG A 364 15.48 6.11 1.67
N GLY A 365 14.40 6.13 0.94
CA GLY A 365 14.16 7.05 -0.16
C GLY A 365 13.45 8.32 0.29
N ARG A 366 13.00 9.09 -0.68
CA ARG A 366 12.27 10.34 -0.45
C ARG A 366 11.29 10.66 -1.56
N VAL A 367 10.32 11.49 -1.19
CA VAL A 367 9.40 12.17 -2.11
C VAL A 367 9.65 13.67 -1.99
N PHE A 368 9.75 14.39 -3.10
CA PHE A 368 10.13 15.79 -3.10
C PHE A 368 9.38 16.59 -4.17
N LEU A 369 9.23 17.90 -3.93
CA LEU A 369 8.63 18.78 -4.93
C LEU A 369 9.58 18.93 -6.14
N GLN A 370 8.98 18.89 -7.33
CA GLN A 370 9.67 19.26 -8.58
C GLN A 370 9.37 20.70 -8.97
N SER A 371 8.26 21.26 -8.48
CA SER A 371 7.86 22.64 -8.70
C SER A 371 6.93 23.12 -7.58
N ALA A 372 6.53 24.41 -7.60
CA ALA A 372 5.47 24.96 -6.74
C ALA A 372 4.06 24.76 -7.32
N ASP A 373 3.96 24.24 -8.54
CA ASP A 373 2.68 23.92 -9.17
C ASP A 373 2.07 22.67 -8.54
N PRO A 374 0.86 22.73 -7.94
CA PRO A 374 0.20 21.59 -7.32
C PRO A 374 -0.23 20.50 -8.32
N HIS A 375 -0.26 20.81 -9.63
CA HIS A 375 -0.58 19.83 -10.68
C HIS A 375 0.63 18.99 -11.08
N GLU A 376 1.85 19.44 -10.78
CA GLU A 376 3.05 18.68 -11.03
C GLU A 376 3.20 17.52 -10.03
N HIS A 377 3.50 16.34 -10.56
CA HIS A 377 3.79 15.20 -9.72
C HIS A 377 5.05 15.42 -8.88
N VAL A 378 5.04 14.87 -7.68
CA VAL A 378 6.26 14.81 -6.86
C VAL A 378 7.31 13.92 -7.52
N GLY A 379 8.58 14.23 -7.31
CA GLY A 379 9.68 13.35 -7.62
C GLY A 379 9.81 12.25 -6.57
N ILE A 380 10.22 11.06 -7.00
CA ILE A 380 10.45 9.90 -6.12
C ILE A 380 11.89 9.43 -6.31
N ASP A 381 12.61 9.34 -5.21
CA ASP A 381 13.90 8.68 -5.11
C ASP A 381 13.72 7.49 -4.16
N SER A 382 13.62 6.28 -4.73
CA SER A 382 13.18 5.12 -3.94
C SER A 382 14.31 4.40 -3.21
N CYS A 383 15.55 4.49 -3.70
CA CYS A 383 16.72 3.77 -3.20
C CYS A 383 16.53 2.23 -3.06
N MET A 384 15.57 1.64 -3.79
CA MET A 384 15.33 0.20 -3.74
C MET A 384 16.53 -0.59 -4.27
N LEU A 385 16.89 -1.68 -3.57
CA LEU A 385 18.03 -2.56 -3.86
C LEU A 385 19.41 -1.88 -3.92
N GLU A 386 19.54 -0.65 -3.41
CA GLU A 386 20.84 0.04 -3.32
C GLU A 386 21.65 -0.39 -2.09
N HIS A 387 21.00 -0.97 -1.07
CA HIS A 387 21.72 -1.53 0.07
C HIS A 387 22.28 -2.91 -0.28
N PRO A 388 23.58 -3.20 -0.06
CA PRO A 388 24.19 -4.48 -0.45
C PRO A 388 23.48 -5.71 0.13
N GLU A 389 22.99 -5.63 1.37
CA GLU A 389 22.30 -6.75 2.02
C GLU A 389 20.87 -6.96 1.48
N ASP A 390 20.18 -5.92 0.99
CA ASP A 390 18.89 -6.05 0.33
C ASP A 390 19.08 -6.72 -1.05
N LEU A 391 20.12 -6.30 -1.77
CA LEU A 391 20.49 -6.91 -3.05
C LEU A 391 20.87 -8.39 -2.87
N LYS A 392 21.70 -8.69 -1.87
CA LYS A 392 22.08 -10.07 -1.52
C LYS A 392 20.85 -10.93 -1.18
N ALA A 393 19.92 -10.40 -0.35
CA ALA A 393 18.70 -11.10 -0.04
C ALA A 393 17.84 -11.39 -1.27
N MET A 394 17.75 -10.42 -2.21
CA MET A 394 17.02 -10.62 -3.47
C MET A 394 17.67 -11.71 -4.33
N VAL A 395 19.00 -11.71 -4.47
CA VAL A 395 19.73 -12.76 -5.22
C VAL A 395 19.53 -14.14 -4.58
N GLU A 396 19.58 -14.23 -3.25
CA GLU A 396 19.32 -15.50 -2.54
C GLU A 396 17.87 -15.99 -2.74
N ALA A 397 16.89 -15.07 -2.82
CA ALA A 397 15.51 -15.43 -3.12
C ALA A 397 15.34 -15.90 -4.58
N MET A 398 16.03 -15.26 -5.52
CA MET A 398 16.06 -15.70 -6.92
C MET A 398 16.70 -17.08 -7.07
N GLN A 399 17.82 -17.34 -6.39
CA GLN A 399 18.48 -18.67 -6.35
C GLN A 399 17.57 -19.75 -5.75
N PHE A 400 16.82 -19.40 -4.70
CA PHE A 400 15.83 -20.30 -4.12
C PHE A 400 14.71 -20.64 -5.11
N ILE A 401 14.22 -19.67 -5.89
CA ILE A 401 13.22 -19.93 -6.93
C ILE A 401 13.79 -20.85 -8.01
N ASP A 402 14.99 -20.57 -8.49
CA ASP A 402 15.64 -21.39 -9.52
C ASP A 402 15.85 -22.84 -9.06
N GLU A 403 16.38 -23.04 -7.85
CA GLU A 403 16.51 -24.38 -7.26
C GLU A 403 15.16 -25.09 -7.17
N MET A 404 14.12 -24.39 -6.72
CA MET A 404 12.80 -24.94 -6.49
C MET A 404 12.13 -25.41 -7.77
N VAL A 405 12.17 -24.60 -8.83
CA VAL A 405 11.50 -24.93 -10.10
C VAL A 405 12.20 -26.07 -10.86
N HIS A 406 13.47 -26.33 -10.54
CA HIS A 406 14.23 -27.46 -11.10
C HIS A 406 14.10 -28.77 -10.30
N LYS A 407 13.30 -28.81 -9.21
CA LYS A 407 12.98 -30.06 -8.52
C LYS A 407 12.15 -31.00 -9.40
N ASP A 408 12.23 -32.30 -9.12
CA ASP A 408 11.46 -33.33 -9.84
C ASP A 408 9.97 -33.03 -9.79
N GLY A 409 9.29 -33.21 -10.92
CA GLY A 409 7.89 -32.84 -11.13
C GLY A 409 7.69 -31.36 -11.49
N CYS A 410 8.46 -30.43 -10.93
CA CYS A 410 8.33 -29.01 -11.23
C CYS A 410 9.04 -28.64 -12.54
N LYS A 411 10.22 -29.18 -12.80
CA LYS A 411 11.01 -28.98 -14.03
C LYS A 411 10.28 -29.36 -15.34
N GLU A 412 9.21 -30.13 -15.26
CA GLU A 412 8.37 -30.47 -16.41
C GLU A 412 7.55 -29.26 -16.89
N PHE A 413 7.28 -28.32 -16.00
CA PHE A 413 6.49 -27.11 -16.27
C PHE A 413 7.35 -25.84 -16.35
N TYR A 414 8.52 -25.86 -15.71
CA TYR A 414 9.49 -24.76 -15.70
C TYR A 414 10.77 -25.25 -16.36
N GLY A 415 10.93 -24.93 -17.63
CA GLY A 415 12.11 -25.25 -18.43
C GLY A 415 13.29 -24.30 -18.10
N PRO A 416 14.22 -24.13 -19.07
CA PRO A 416 15.37 -23.25 -18.88
C PRO A 416 14.99 -21.83 -18.46
N LEU A 417 15.83 -21.23 -17.63
CA LEU A 417 15.72 -19.82 -17.22
C LEU A 417 15.96 -18.91 -18.43
N ILE A 418 15.01 -18.03 -18.73
CA ILE A 418 15.07 -17.04 -19.81
C ILE A 418 15.59 -15.71 -19.27
N GLN A 419 15.07 -15.30 -18.09
CA GLN A 419 15.43 -14.05 -17.42
C GLN A 419 15.54 -14.29 -15.89
N PRO A 420 16.69 -13.90 -15.26
CA PRO A 420 17.96 -13.54 -15.93
C PRO A 420 18.51 -14.68 -16.79
N GLY A 421 19.30 -14.32 -17.83
CA GLY A 421 20.01 -15.34 -18.60
C GLY A 421 21.11 -16.02 -17.77
N SER A 422 21.54 -17.21 -18.19
CA SER A 422 22.54 -17.99 -17.45
C SER A 422 23.91 -17.33 -17.33
N ALA A 423 24.22 -16.34 -18.17
CA ALA A 423 25.47 -15.59 -18.18
C ALA A 423 25.38 -14.21 -17.50
N GLU A 424 24.20 -13.82 -17.04
CA GLU A 424 24.00 -12.50 -16.38
C GLU A 424 24.37 -12.55 -14.90
N ASP A 425 24.92 -11.43 -14.40
CA ASP A 425 25.02 -11.19 -12.97
C ASP A 425 23.60 -10.93 -12.42
N TRP A 426 23.13 -11.80 -11.55
CA TRP A 426 21.77 -11.72 -11.01
C TRP A 426 21.53 -10.48 -10.14
N GLY A 427 22.57 -9.97 -9.50
CA GLY A 427 22.50 -8.72 -8.75
C GLY A 427 22.34 -7.52 -9.68
N GLU A 428 23.13 -7.48 -10.77
CA GLU A 428 23.01 -6.44 -11.80
C GLU A 428 21.63 -6.51 -12.49
N PHE A 429 21.19 -7.73 -12.86
CA PHE A 429 19.85 -7.95 -13.40
C PHE A 429 18.75 -7.42 -12.44
N ALA A 430 18.81 -7.77 -11.17
CA ALA A 430 17.84 -7.32 -10.18
C ALA A 430 17.78 -5.79 -10.10
N ARG A 431 18.95 -5.11 -10.08
CA ARG A 431 19.03 -3.64 -10.03
C ARG A 431 18.57 -2.94 -11.31
N LYS A 432 18.64 -3.61 -12.48
CA LYS A 432 18.15 -3.08 -13.76
C LYS A 432 16.65 -3.33 -13.98
N THR A 433 16.08 -4.36 -13.34
CA THR A 433 14.73 -4.85 -13.68
C THR A 433 13.74 -4.82 -12.53
N TYR A 434 14.15 -4.45 -11.32
CA TYR A 434 13.18 -4.36 -10.23
C TYR A 434 12.04 -3.40 -10.57
N ASP A 435 10.87 -3.69 -10.06
CA ASP A 435 9.71 -2.83 -10.13
C ASP A 435 9.17 -2.56 -8.72
N SER A 436 8.28 -1.61 -8.58
CA SER A 436 7.55 -1.35 -7.35
C SER A 436 6.44 -2.39 -7.15
N TYR A 437 6.26 -2.84 -5.91
CA TYR A 437 5.07 -3.59 -5.53
C TYR A 437 3.86 -2.67 -5.24
N HIS A 438 4.06 -1.36 -5.41
CA HIS A 438 3.09 -0.29 -5.16
C HIS A 438 2.63 -0.21 -3.70
N HIS A 439 3.58 -0.39 -2.80
CA HIS A 439 3.40 -0.36 -1.36
C HIS A 439 4.15 0.81 -0.70
N GLY A 440 4.30 1.92 -1.42
CA GLY A 440 4.97 3.12 -0.93
C GLY A 440 4.42 3.59 0.41
N VAL A 441 5.33 3.90 1.38
CA VAL A 441 5.02 4.34 2.74
C VAL A 441 6.07 5.31 3.29
N GLY A 442 5.80 5.92 4.44
CA GLY A 442 6.83 6.47 5.32
C GLY A 442 7.11 7.96 5.20
N THR A 443 6.60 8.65 4.19
CA THR A 443 6.94 10.04 3.84
C THR A 443 6.42 11.12 4.80
N CYS A 444 5.62 10.75 5.79
CA CYS A 444 5.21 11.57 6.93
C CYS A 444 5.41 10.77 8.22
N LYS A 445 6.60 10.20 8.40
CA LYS A 445 6.95 9.22 9.42
C LYS A 445 6.46 9.60 10.82
N MET A 446 5.81 8.63 11.48
CA MET A 446 5.41 8.72 12.89
C MET A 446 6.62 8.53 13.79
N GLY A 447 6.69 9.31 14.88
CA GLY A 447 7.73 9.20 15.89
C GLY A 447 7.63 10.25 17.00
N PRO A 448 8.44 10.14 18.05
CA PRO A 448 8.45 11.08 19.15
C PRO A 448 9.04 12.44 18.75
N ALA A 449 8.72 13.50 19.49
CA ALA A 449 9.23 14.84 19.22
C ALA A 449 10.77 14.96 19.34
N SER A 450 11.44 13.98 19.95
CA SER A 450 12.90 13.89 20.00
C SER A 450 13.52 13.38 18.69
N ASP A 451 12.73 12.75 17.80
CA ASP A 451 13.16 12.37 16.46
C ASP A 451 12.90 13.56 15.52
N ASN A 452 13.95 14.25 15.09
CA ASN A 452 13.85 15.41 14.20
C ASN A 452 13.39 15.07 12.77
N MET A 453 13.26 13.78 12.46
CA MET A 453 12.71 13.26 11.20
C MET A 453 11.27 12.74 11.36
N ALA A 454 10.68 12.83 12.55
CA ALA A 454 9.27 12.53 12.74
C ALA A 454 8.39 13.68 12.24
N VAL A 455 7.36 13.37 11.49
CA VAL A 455 6.38 14.34 10.98
C VAL A 455 5.15 14.40 11.87
N VAL A 456 4.70 13.23 12.35
CA VAL A 456 3.56 13.12 13.26
C VAL A 456 3.95 12.39 14.55
N ASP A 457 3.22 12.70 15.62
CA ASP A 457 3.33 11.94 16.87
C ASP A 457 2.59 10.58 16.77
N GLN A 458 2.70 9.75 17.81
CA GLN A 458 2.04 8.44 17.85
C GLN A 458 0.49 8.51 17.81
N LYS A 459 -0.09 9.68 18.01
CA LYS A 459 -1.52 9.96 17.84
C LYS A 459 -1.83 10.64 16.50
N LEU A 460 -0.87 10.64 15.57
CA LEU A 460 -1.00 11.13 14.19
C LEU A 460 -1.14 12.65 14.04
N ARG A 461 -0.86 13.43 15.09
CA ARG A 461 -0.86 14.90 15.04
C ARG A 461 0.45 15.40 14.44
N VAL A 462 0.38 16.34 13.51
CA VAL A 462 1.58 16.95 12.91
C VAL A 462 2.35 17.75 13.95
N HIS A 463 3.63 17.45 14.12
CA HIS A 463 4.48 18.15 15.08
C HIS A 463 4.53 19.65 14.81
N GLY A 464 4.23 20.44 15.85
CA GLY A 464 4.32 21.90 15.82
C GLY A 464 3.19 22.62 15.05
N ILE A 465 2.19 21.93 14.52
CA ILE A 465 1.03 22.52 13.86
C ILE A 465 -0.25 22.07 14.59
N GLN A 466 -1.07 23.03 15.00
CA GLN A 466 -2.34 22.74 15.66
C GLN A 466 -3.42 22.35 14.65
N ASN A 467 -4.36 21.51 15.06
CA ASN A 467 -5.53 21.06 14.30
C ASN A 467 -5.20 20.34 12.99
N LEU A 468 -4.00 19.76 12.85
CA LEU A 468 -3.56 19.07 11.66
C LEU A 468 -3.09 17.65 11.99
N TRP A 469 -3.56 16.71 11.18
CA TRP A 469 -3.31 15.28 11.32
C TRP A 469 -2.85 14.70 9.98
N VAL A 470 -2.03 13.65 10.01
CA VAL A 470 -1.80 12.79 8.85
C VAL A 470 -2.10 11.37 9.28
N GLY A 471 -2.98 10.68 8.54
CA GLY A 471 -3.42 9.34 8.91
C GLY A 471 -3.66 8.44 7.69
N ASP A 472 -2.57 8.10 6.99
CA ASP A 472 -2.53 7.18 5.86
C ASP A 472 -1.20 6.41 5.86
N ALA A 473 -0.87 5.72 4.77
CA ALA A 473 0.36 4.93 4.65
C ALA A 473 1.65 5.76 4.85
N SER A 474 1.60 7.08 4.66
CA SER A 474 2.78 7.94 4.81
C SER A 474 3.32 7.99 6.24
N ILE A 475 2.49 7.63 7.26
CA ILE A 475 2.92 7.69 8.67
C ILE A 475 3.78 6.49 9.11
N MET A 476 3.81 5.42 8.35
CA MET A 476 4.51 4.19 8.73
C MET A 476 6.01 4.45 8.92
N PRO A 477 6.60 4.25 10.12
CA PRO A 477 8.03 4.48 10.30
C PRO A 477 8.87 3.41 9.59
N VAL A 478 8.34 2.19 9.52
CA VAL A 478 8.89 1.05 8.76
C VAL A 478 7.77 0.41 7.97
N VAL A 479 8.05 0.04 6.71
CA VAL A 479 7.10 -0.66 5.85
C VAL A 479 6.72 -2.01 6.46
N SER A 480 5.42 -2.32 6.50
CA SER A 480 4.97 -3.63 6.98
C SER A 480 5.26 -4.73 5.97
N ARG A 481 5.64 -5.91 6.43
CA ARG A 481 5.88 -7.12 5.61
C ARG A 481 4.59 -7.73 5.07
N ALA A 482 3.68 -6.86 4.65
CA ALA A 482 2.36 -7.18 4.12
C ALA A 482 1.97 -6.22 3.00
N ASN A 483 0.94 -6.56 2.23
CA ASN A 483 0.29 -5.58 1.38
C ASN A 483 -0.29 -4.45 2.26
N THR A 484 0.01 -3.20 1.95
CA THR A 484 -0.17 -2.06 2.85
C THR A 484 -1.62 -1.59 3.03
N ASN A 485 -2.57 -2.13 2.24
CA ASN A 485 -3.95 -1.64 2.25
C ASN A 485 -4.67 -1.88 3.58
N LEU A 486 -4.58 -3.09 4.18
CA LEU A 486 -5.22 -3.36 5.47
C LEU A 486 -4.62 -2.52 6.59
N THR A 487 -3.28 -2.33 6.56
CA THR A 487 -2.58 -1.45 7.51
C THR A 487 -3.07 -0.01 7.36
N SER A 488 -3.31 0.48 6.14
CA SER A 488 -3.85 1.82 5.90
C SER A 488 -5.29 1.97 6.40
N ILE A 489 -6.11 0.92 6.28
CA ILE A 489 -7.46 0.88 6.85
C ILE A 489 -7.40 0.93 8.39
N MET A 490 -6.49 0.16 9.00
CA MET A 490 -6.25 0.17 10.44
C MET A 490 -5.79 1.55 10.94
N ILE A 491 -4.91 2.22 10.19
CA ILE A 491 -4.51 3.59 10.48
C ILE A 491 -5.72 4.54 10.45
N GLY A 492 -6.63 4.38 9.47
CA GLY A 492 -7.87 5.14 9.39
C GLY A 492 -8.82 4.93 10.57
N GLU A 493 -8.97 3.70 11.06
CA GLU A 493 -9.73 3.38 12.28
C GLU A 493 -9.12 4.08 13.51
N ARG A 494 -7.80 4.00 13.68
CA ARG A 494 -7.09 4.63 14.79
C ARG A 494 -7.09 6.15 14.69
N LEU A 495 -6.97 6.72 13.47
CA LEU A 495 -7.08 8.16 13.26
C LEU A 495 -8.43 8.67 13.76
N ALA A 496 -9.51 7.98 13.40
CA ALA A 496 -10.84 8.36 13.83
C ALA A 496 -10.97 8.35 15.37
N ASP A 497 -10.47 7.31 16.03
CA ASP A 497 -10.48 7.22 17.50
C ASP A 497 -9.67 8.37 18.13
N PHE A 498 -8.45 8.65 17.65
CA PHE A 498 -7.61 9.74 18.18
C PHE A 498 -8.22 11.13 17.99
N VAL A 499 -8.91 11.36 16.87
CA VAL A 499 -9.62 12.62 16.62
C VAL A 499 -10.84 12.76 17.55
N GLN A 500 -11.53 11.66 17.86
CA GLN A 500 -12.65 11.66 18.81
C GLN A 500 -12.22 11.95 20.25
N GLU A 501 -11.00 11.54 20.66
CA GLU A 501 -10.48 11.80 22.00
C GLU A 501 -10.25 13.30 22.31
N VAL A 502 -10.10 14.15 21.29
CA VAL A 502 -9.75 15.58 21.45
C VAL A 502 -10.88 16.53 21.00
N ALA A 503 -12.03 16.00 20.62
CA ALA A 503 -13.20 16.74 20.14
C ALA A 503 -14.15 17.13 21.29
#